data_94c8997221b0a0b1b65c48c96e786664
#
_entry.id   94c8997221b0a0b1b65c48c96e786664
#
_cell.length_a   1.000
_cell.length_b   1.000
_cell.length_c   1.000
_cell.angle_alpha   90.00
_cell.angle_beta   90.00
_cell.angle_gamma   90.00
#
_symmetry.space_group_name_H-M   'P 1'
#
loop_
_entity.id
_entity.type
_entity.pdbx_description
1 polymer ?
#
loop_
_entity_poly.entity_id
_entity_poly.type
_entity_poly.pdbx_seq_one_letter_code
_entity_poly.pdbx_strand_id
1 'polypeptide(L)'
;MASTSAPLDDWLAALARPNGSPGGGAACGVILAVSAGLLHMVAEYTDDERAASVATRLTDARAGALRAAEADGAESASFGAALALPSDDPQRDDRVARTAVAASASSVALGEVGAGLVPDLALLADIANPSVSADLAIAADALALGISGAIINLRADLRLARTHGAPASACDPLADDARRLDEAQMTASALARRAREGLDA
;
A
#
# COMPACT_ATOMS: atom_id res chain seq x y z
N MET A 1 16.35 -10.84 -1.58
CA MET A 1 15.00 -10.27 -1.55
C MET A 1 14.15 -10.95 -2.60
N ALA A 2 12.94 -11.44 -2.29
CA ALA A 2 12.06 -12.03 -3.30
C ALA A 2 11.44 -10.90 -4.13
N SER A 3 11.60 -10.97 -5.46
CA SER A 3 11.01 -10.01 -6.39
C SER A 3 9.52 -10.28 -6.56
N THR A 4 8.71 -9.24 -6.80
CA THR A 4 7.30 -9.37 -7.16
C THR A 4 7.09 -10.04 -8.54
N SER A 5 8.15 -10.24 -9.31
CA SER A 5 8.15 -11.05 -10.54
C SER A 5 8.38 -12.54 -10.31
N ALA A 6 8.69 -12.97 -9.08
CA ALA A 6 8.78 -14.38 -8.74
C ALA A 6 7.41 -15.09 -8.86
N PRO A 7 7.36 -16.42 -9.06
CA PRO A 7 6.12 -17.15 -8.90
C PRO A 7 5.45 -16.83 -7.55
N LEU A 8 4.12 -16.69 -7.56
CA LEU A 8 3.37 -16.23 -6.38
C LEU A 8 3.63 -17.10 -5.15
N ASP A 9 3.71 -18.42 -5.32
CA ASP A 9 3.98 -19.35 -4.23
C ASP A 9 5.35 -19.13 -3.61
N ASP A 10 6.38 -18.90 -4.43
CA ASP A 10 7.73 -18.60 -3.97
C ASP A 10 7.78 -17.28 -3.19
N TRP A 11 7.04 -16.27 -3.67
CA TRP A 11 6.95 -14.98 -2.99
C TRP A 11 6.24 -15.10 -1.64
N LEU A 12 5.12 -15.83 -1.57
CA LEU A 12 4.40 -16.09 -0.32
C LEU A 12 5.23 -16.92 0.67
N ALA A 13 5.97 -17.92 0.18
CA ALA A 13 6.92 -18.67 0.99
C ALA A 13 8.04 -17.77 1.56
N ALA A 14 8.50 -16.78 0.79
CA ALA A 14 9.47 -15.80 1.27
C ALA A 14 8.88 -14.87 2.33
N LEU A 15 7.64 -14.40 2.14
CA LEU A 15 6.92 -13.56 3.10
C LEU A 15 6.73 -14.25 4.46
N ALA A 16 6.56 -15.57 4.47
CA ALA A 16 6.38 -16.35 5.70
C ALA A 16 7.67 -16.54 6.51
N ARG A 17 8.84 -16.15 6.01
CA ARG A 17 10.13 -16.33 6.69
C ARG A 17 10.39 -15.22 7.71
N PRO A 18 11.02 -15.52 8.86
CA PRO A 18 11.34 -14.52 9.88
C PRO A 18 12.60 -13.73 9.53
N ASN A 19 12.70 -13.17 8.32
CA ASN A 19 13.87 -12.44 7.82
C ASN A 19 13.62 -10.97 7.47
N GLY A 20 12.38 -10.48 7.76
CA GLY A 20 12.01 -9.08 7.64
C GLY A 20 11.74 -8.56 6.22
N SER A 21 12.05 -9.34 5.17
CA SER A 21 11.80 -8.91 3.77
C SER A 21 11.56 -10.14 2.85
N PRO A 22 10.44 -10.17 2.08
CA PRO A 22 9.35 -9.18 2.09
C PRO A 22 8.60 -9.15 3.42
N GLY A 23 8.04 -8.02 3.79
CA GLY A 23 7.28 -7.81 5.01
C GLY A 23 5.87 -7.27 4.76
N GLY A 24 5.26 -6.69 5.80
CA GLY A 24 3.88 -6.16 5.75
C GLY A 24 3.68 -5.09 4.69
N GLY A 25 4.64 -4.18 4.48
CA GLY A 25 4.56 -3.14 3.47
C GLY A 25 4.59 -3.70 2.05
N ALA A 26 5.52 -4.63 1.77
CA ALA A 26 5.54 -5.33 0.49
C ALA A 26 4.22 -6.08 0.22
N ALA A 27 3.62 -6.69 1.27
CA ALA A 27 2.31 -7.32 1.16
C ALA A 27 1.20 -6.30 0.82
N CYS A 28 1.22 -5.11 1.43
CA CYS A 28 0.29 -4.04 1.09
C CYS A 28 0.40 -3.62 -0.37
N GLY A 29 1.61 -3.49 -0.92
CA GLY A 29 1.81 -3.17 -2.33
C GLY A 29 1.26 -4.25 -3.27
N VAL A 30 1.41 -5.53 -2.94
CA VAL A 30 0.79 -6.64 -3.69
C VAL A 30 -0.73 -6.57 -3.61
N ILE A 31 -1.31 -6.28 -2.44
CA ILE A 31 -2.76 -6.10 -2.26
C ILE A 31 -3.27 -4.93 -3.12
N LEU A 32 -2.56 -3.80 -3.16
CA LEU A 32 -2.90 -2.67 -4.03
C LEU A 32 -2.82 -3.05 -5.51
N ALA A 33 -1.83 -3.86 -5.92
CA ALA A 33 -1.72 -4.36 -7.28
C ALA A 33 -2.88 -5.30 -7.65
N VAL A 34 -3.35 -6.13 -6.71
CA VAL A 34 -4.55 -6.96 -6.87
C VAL A 34 -5.79 -6.09 -7.03
N SER A 35 -5.96 -5.06 -6.19
CA SER A 35 -7.05 -4.10 -6.32
C SER A 35 -7.04 -3.42 -7.70
N ALA A 36 -5.90 -2.89 -8.13
CA ALA A 36 -5.77 -2.26 -9.45
C ALA A 36 -6.08 -3.24 -10.60
N GLY A 37 -5.71 -4.51 -10.46
CA GLY A 37 -6.02 -5.56 -11.44
C GLY A 37 -7.51 -5.86 -11.53
N LEU A 38 -8.20 -5.96 -10.39
CA LEU A 38 -9.64 -6.18 -10.34
C LEU A 38 -10.41 -4.96 -10.87
N LEU A 39 -10.01 -3.74 -10.47
CA LEU A 39 -10.62 -2.50 -11.02
C LEU A 39 -10.43 -2.41 -12.54
N HIS A 40 -9.27 -2.81 -13.06
CA HIS A 40 -9.03 -2.88 -14.50
C HIS A 40 -10.01 -3.85 -15.18
N MET A 41 -10.17 -5.05 -14.62
CA MET A 41 -11.14 -6.04 -15.15
C MET A 41 -12.56 -5.47 -15.12
N VAL A 42 -12.98 -4.85 -14.03
CA VAL A 42 -14.30 -4.19 -13.94
C VAL A 42 -14.45 -3.11 -15.01
N ALA A 43 -13.42 -2.30 -15.26
CA ALA A 43 -13.45 -1.29 -16.32
C ALA A 43 -13.60 -1.89 -17.71
N GLU A 44 -12.89 -2.99 -18.02
CA GLU A 44 -12.99 -3.71 -19.30
C GLU A 44 -14.39 -4.35 -19.53
N TYR A 45 -15.10 -4.76 -18.46
CA TYR A 45 -16.46 -5.27 -18.53
C TYR A 45 -17.54 -4.17 -18.62
N THR A 46 -17.17 -2.91 -18.53
CA THR A 46 -18.07 -1.76 -18.47
C THR A 46 -18.10 -1.03 -19.80
N ASP A 47 -19.27 -1.02 -20.47
CA ASP A 47 -19.47 -0.33 -21.75
C ASP A 47 -19.70 1.18 -21.52
N ASP A 48 -18.60 1.90 -21.20
CA ASP A 48 -18.57 3.35 -20.96
C ASP A 48 -17.17 3.90 -21.34
N GLU A 49 -17.13 4.98 -22.13
CA GLU A 49 -15.86 5.58 -22.56
C GLU A 49 -14.98 6.04 -21.40
N ARG A 50 -15.59 6.42 -20.27
CA ARG A 50 -14.85 6.78 -19.03
C ARG A 50 -14.15 5.57 -18.43
N ALA A 51 -14.78 4.37 -18.50
CA ALA A 51 -14.17 3.13 -18.02
C ALA A 51 -12.93 2.76 -18.85
N ALA A 52 -12.94 2.95 -20.16
CA ALA A 52 -11.77 2.71 -21.02
C ALA A 52 -10.57 3.58 -20.63
N SER A 53 -10.82 4.87 -20.28
CA SER A 53 -9.78 5.77 -19.77
C SER A 53 -9.22 5.30 -18.42
N VAL A 54 -10.07 4.78 -17.54
CA VAL A 54 -9.67 4.20 -16.24
C VAL A 54 -8.80 2.97 -16.45
N ALA A 55 -9.19 2.04 -17.32
CA ALA A 55 -8.44 0.81 -17.61
C ALA A 55 -6.97 1.08 -17.97
N THR A 56 -6.72 2.11 -18.79
CA THR A 56 -5.36 2.50 -19.15
C THR A 56 -4.54 2.92 -17.92
N ARG A 57 -5.08 3.78 -17.05
CA ARG A 57 -4.39 4.24 -15.82
C ARG A 57 -4.14 3.11 -14.84
N LEU A 58 -5.08 2.17 -14.71
CA LEU A 58 -4.99 1.04 -13.78
C LEU A 58 -3.87 0.05 -14.15
N THR A 59 -3.51 -0.07 -15.44
CA THR A 59 -2.34 -0.83 -15.86
C THR A 59 -1.04 -0.25 -15.27
N ASP A 60 -0.87 1.07 -15.36
CA ASP A 60 0.30 1.76 -14.82
C ASP A 60 0.30 1.74 -13.28
N ALA A 61 -0.86 1.91 -12.66
CA ALA A 61 -1.03 1.86 -11.21
C ALA A 61 -0.67 0.49 -10.63
N ARG A 62 -1.11 -0.60 -11.28
CA ARG A 62 -0.72 -1.97 -10.90
C ARG A 62 0.79 -2.16 -10.93
N ALA A 63 1.45 -1.75 -12.01
CA ALA A 63 2.90 -1.81 -12.10
C ALA A 63 3.59 -0.91 -11.06
N GLY A 64 3.01 0.27 -10.79
CA GLY A 64 3.46 1.19 -9.75
C GLY A 64 3.40 0.57 -8.35
N ALA A 65 2.30 -0.10 -8.02
CA ALA A 65 2.12 -0.79 -6.73
C ALA A 65 3.17 -1.91 -6.52
N LEU A 66 3.48 -2.70 -7.54
CA LEU A 66 4.52 -3.73 -7.45
C LEU A 66 5.92 -3.12 -7.28
N ARG A 67 6.24 -2.04 -8.00
CA ARG A 67 7.51 -1.33 -7.79
C ARG A 67 7.62 -0.73 -6.38
N ALA A 68 6.54 -0.16 -5.86
CA ALA A 68 6.51 0.36 -4.49
C ALA A 68 6.67 -0.75 -3.45
N ALA A 69 6.10 -1.95 -3.68
CA ALA A 69 6.30 -3.13 -2.84
C ALA A 69 7.77 -3.56 -2.79
N GLU A 70 8.48 -3.53 -3.92
CA GLU A 70 9.91 -3.87 -4.00
C GLU A 70 10.77 -2.82 -3.29
N ALA A 71 10.47 -1.53 -3.47
CA ALA A 71 11.17 -0.45 -2.79
C ALA A 71 10.98 -0.54 -1.27
N ASP A 72 9.76 -0.78 -0.80
CA ASP A 72 9.48 -0.97 0.63
C ASP A 72 10.25 -2.17 1.20
N GLY A 73 10.32 -3.27 0.47
CA GLY A 73 11.10 -4.43 0.90
C GLY A 73 12.59 -4.12 1.08
N ALA A 74 13.18 -3.24 0.25
CA ALA A 74 14.57 -2.82 0.38
C ALA A 74 14.77 -1.92 1.62
N GLU A 75 13.89 -0.96 1.87
CA GLU A 75 13.94 -0.10 3.05
C GLU A 75 13.71 -0.91 4.34
N SER A 76 12.75 -1.83 4.35
CA SER A 76 12.51 -2.76 5.47
C SER A 76 13.73 -3.62 5.79
N ALA A 77 14.46 -4.11 4.77
CA ALA A 77 15.69 -4.87 4.99
C ALA A 77 16.78 -3.99 5.61
N SER A 78 16.95 -2.75 5.14
CA SER A 78 17.91 -1.77 5.69
C SER A 78 17.57 -1.43 7.14
N PHE A 79 16.30 -1.22 7.44
CA PHE A 79 15.81 -0.95 8.78
C PHE A 79 16.03 -2.14 9.72
N GLY A 80 15.69 -3.37 9.28
CA GLY A 80 15.95 -4.59 10.03
C GLY A 80 17.43 -4.79 10.35
N ALA A 81 18.32 -4.48 9.41
CA ALA A 81 19.76 -4.53 9.63
C ALA A 81 20.23 -3.51 10.69
N ALA A 82 19.64 -2.32 10.73
CA ALA A 82 19.94 -1.32 11.76
C ALA A 82 19.46 -1.76 13.15
N LEU A 83 18.26 -2.36 13.24
CA LEU A 83 17.71 -2.91 14.49
C LEU A 83 18.55 -4.07 15.05
N ALA A 84 19.19 -4.85 14.18
CA ALA A 84 20.05 -5.99 14.55
C ALA A 84 21.44 -5.57 15.08
N LEU A 85 21.82 -4.29 15.04
CA LEU A 85 23.06 -3.82 15.65
C LEU A 85 23.06 -4.06 17.17
N PRO A 86 24.24 -4.33 17.79
CA PRO A 86 24.36 -4.45 19.23
C PRO A 86 23.80 -3.21 19.97
N SER A 87 23.20 -3.43 21.12
CA SER A 87 22.59 -2.34 21.91
C SER A 87 23.60 -1.30 22.40
N ASP A 88 24.85 -1.67 22.50
CA ASP A 88 25.98 -0.81 22.90
C ASP A 88 26.76 -0.19 21.72
N ASP A 89 26.32 -0.45 20.48
CA ASP A 89 26.91 0.18 19.29
C ASP A 89 26.59 1.70 19.32
N PRO A 90 27.62 2.58 19.34
CA PRO A 90 27.40 4.02 19.44
C PRO A 90 26.69 4.65 18.24
N GLN A 91 26.58 3.93 17.11
CA GLN A 91 25.90 4.39 15.89
C GLN A 91 24.48 3.81 15.75
N ARG A 92 24.07 2.91 16.65
CA ARG A 92 22.81 2.18 16.52
C ARG A 92 21.61 3.11 16.46
N ASP A 93 21.47 4.01 17.43
CA ASP A 93 20.30 4.89 17.50
C ASP A 93 20.20 5.80 16.28
N ASP A 94 21.31 6.40 15.85
CA ASP A 94 21.35 7.23 14.65
C ASP A 94 21.01 6.43 13.37
N ARG A 95 21.49 5.19 13.24
CA ARG A 95 21.16 4.33 12.09
C ARG A 95 19.70 3.89 12.10
N VAL A 96 19.18 3.48 13.26
CA VAL A 96 17.77 3.11 13.42
C VAL A 96 16.87 4.31 13.11
N ALA A 97 17.17 5.49 13.63
CA ALA A 97 16.42 6.71 13.36
C ALA A 97 16.32 7.02 11.85
N ARG A 98 17.48 7.01 11.17
CA ARG A 98 17.53 7.30 9.72
C ARG A 98 16.79 6.25 8.88
N THR A 99 17.01 4.96 9.15
CA THR A 99 16.37 3.90 8.36
C THR A 99 14.88 3.80 8.65
N ALA A 100 14.43 4.11 9.87
CA ALA A 100 13.02 4.20 10.21
C ALA A 100 12.31 5.36 9.48
N VAL A 101 12.97 6.52 9.32
CA VAL A 101 12.46 7.63 8.51
C VAL A 101 12.34 7.22 7.03
N ALA A 102 13.34 6.52 6.49
CA ALA A 102 13.32 6.03 5.11
C ALA A 102 12.21 4.98 4.90
N ALA A 103 12.02 4.04 5.83
CA ALA A 103 10.93 3.08 5.82
C ALA A 103 9.56 3.77 5.93
N SER A 104 9.45 4.82 6.75
CA SER A 104 8.23 5.65 6.81
C SER A 104 7.91 6.30 5.45
N ALA A 105 8.92 6.84 4.77
CA ALA A 105 8.74 7.45 3.45
C ALA A 105 8.32 6.42 2.38
N SER A 106 8.83 5.19 2.41
CA SER A 106 8.39 4.11 1.51
C SER A 106 6.94 3.71 1.77
N SER A 107 6.53 3.69 3.03
CA SER A 107 5.12 3.46 3.42
C SER A 107 4.19 4.57 2.93
N VAL A 108 4.63 5.84 2.95
CA VAL A 108 3.88 6.95 2.32
C VAL A 108 3.71 6.70 0.82
N ALA A 109 4.79 6.36 0.11
CA ALA A 109 4.73 6.09 -1.32
C ALA A 109 3.75 4.95 -1.67
N LEU A 110 3.71 3.88 -0.87
CA LEU A 110 2.70 2.81 -0.98
C LEU A 110 1.28 3.34 -0.80
N GLY A 111 1.05 4.13 0.26
CA GLY A 111 -0.24 4.73 0.55
C GLY A 111 -0.71 5.66 -0.56
N GLU A 112 0.19 6.44 -1.16
CA GLU A 112 -0.10 7.35 -2.27
C GLU A 112 -0.53 6.61 -3.54
N VAL A 113 0.08 5.45 -3.85
CA VAL A 113 -0.40 4.59 -4.94
C VAL A 113 -1.86 4.19 -4.70
N GLY A 114 -2.19 3.76 -3.48
CA GLY A 114 -3.57 3.42 -3.12
C GLY A 114 -4.51 4.63 -3.17
N ALA A 115 -4.11 5.76 -2.61
CA ALA A 115 -4.91 7.00 -2.64
C ALA A 115 -5.21 7.46 -4.07
N GLY A 116 -4.25 7.29 -4.99
CA GLY A 116 -4.41 7.59 -6.41
C GLY A 116 -5.46 6.73 -7.12
N LEU A 117 -5.80 5.54 -6.59
CA LEU A 117 -6.84 4.66 -7.13
C LEU A 117 -8.26 5.02 -6.65
N VAL A 118 -8.40 5.81 -5.59
CA VAL A 118 -9.71 6.15 -5.01
C VAL A 118 -10.65 6.84 -6.00
N PRO A 119 -10.21 7.81 -6.81
CA PRO A 119 -11.07 8.43 -7.83
C PRO A 119 -11.55 7.44 -8.90
N ASP A 120 -10.70 6.52 -9.34
CA ASP A 120 -11.06 5.50 -10.32
C ASP A 120 -12.07 4.50 -9.75
N LEU A 121 -11.88 4.06 -8.49
CA LEU A 121 -12.87 3.27 -7.77
C LEU A 121 -14.22 4.01 -7.65
N ALA A 122 -14.21 5.29 -7.29
CA ALA A 122 -15.43 6.09 -7.15
C ALA A 122 -16.19 6.16 -8.49
N LEU A 123 -15.49 6.41 -9.59
CA LEU A 123 -16.10 6.44 -10.91
C LEU A 123 -16.70 5.08 -11.28
N LEU A 124 -15.95 3.99 -11.09
CA LEU A 124 -16.43 2.64 -11.40
C LEU A 124 -17.62 2.23 -10.51
N ALA A 125 -17.66 2.69 -9.25
CA ALA A 125 -18.80 2.47 -8.36
C ALA A 125 -20.11 3.10 -8.86
N ASP A 126 -20.02 4.11 -9.74
CA ASP A 126 -21.19 4.76 -10.33
C ASP A 126 -21.61 4.18 -11.69
N ILE A 127 -20.67 3.58 -12.44
CA ILE A 127 -20.93 3.20 -13.85
C ILE A 127 -20.69 1.72 -14.16
N ALA A 128 -20.11 0.94 -13.25
CA ALA A 128 -19.73 -0.44 -13.53
C ALA A 128 -20.90 -1.31 -13.99
N ASN A 129 -20.58 -2.24 -14.88
CA ASN A 129 -21.54 -3.26 -15.30
C ASN A 129 -21.98 -4.08 -14.06
N PRO A 130 -23.30 -4.21 -13.82
CA PRO A 130 -23.81 -4.96 -12.66
C PRO A 130 -23.33 -6.42 -12.59
N SER A 131 -22.95 -7.03 -13.70
CA SER A 131 -22.45 -8.41 -13.73
C SER A 131 -21.12 -8.63 -13.00
N VAL A 132 -20.35 -7.55 -12.78
CA VAL A 132 -19.04 -7.56 -12.07
C VAL A 132 -19.07 -6.78 -10.75
N SER A 133 -20.26 -6.57 -10.19
CA SER A 133 -20.42 -5.82 -8.92
C SER A 133 -19.71 -6.49 -7.75
N ALA A 134 -19.66 -7.82 -7.70
CA ALA A 134 -18.93 -8.55 -6.67
C ALA A 134 -17.41 -8.30 -6.77
N ASP A 135 -16.86 -8.30 -7.99
CA ASP A 135 -15.44 -8.03 -8.21
C ASP A 135 -15.08 -6.58 -7.85
N LEU A 136 -15.98 -5.63 -8.16
CA LEU A 136 -15.82 -4.24 -7.72
C LEU A 136 -15.79 -4.11 -6.19
N ALA A 137 -16.67 -4.82 -5.48
CA ALA A 137 -16.68 -4.80 -4.01
C ALA A 137 -15.39 -5.39 -3.42
N ILE A 138 -14.88 -6.50 -3.97
CA ILE A 138 -13.61 -7.11 -3.57
C ILE A 138 -12.44 -6.16 -3.86
N ALA A 139 -12.42 -5.52 -5.03
CA ALA A 139 -11.40 -4.54 -5.39
C ALA A 139 -11.37 -3.37 -4.41
N ALA A 140 -12.54 -2.86 -4.02
CA ALA A 140 -12.68 -1.76 -3.07
C ALA A 140 -12.20 -2.14 -1.67
N ASP A 141 -12.52 -3.35 -1.17
CA ASP A 141 -12.02 -3.85 0.10
C ASP A 141 -10.49 -4.03 0.08
N ALA A 142 -9.95 -4.56 -1.00
CA ALA A 142 -8.50 -4.71 -1.18
C ALA A 142 -7.79 -3.34 -1.20
N LEU A 143 -8.37 -2.32 -1.86
CA LEU A 143 -7.85 -0.96 -1.86
C LEU A 143 -7.80 -0.37 -0.46
N ALA A 144 -8.92 -0.44 0.27
CA ALA A 144 -9.01 0.09 1.63
C ALA A 144 -8.01 -0.61 2.57
N LEU A 145 -7.83 -1.94 2.44
CA LEU A 145 -6.86 -2.73 3.19
C LEU A 145 -5.42 -2.32 2.86
N GLY A 146 -5.09 -2.16 1.58
CA GLY A 146 -3.75 -1.78 1.15
C GLY A 146 -3.32 -0.41 1.68
N ILE A 147 -4.21 0.59 1.61
CA ILE A 147 -3.97 1.93 2.18
C ILE A 147 -3.84 1.85 3.71
N SER A 148 -4.75 1.12 4.38
CA SER A 148 -4.70 0.93 5.85
C SER A 148 -3.39 0.31 6.30
N GLY A 149 -2.90 -0.72 5.61
CA GLY A 149 -1.65 -1.37 5.93
C GLY A 149 -0.44 -0.44 5.76
N ALA A 150 -0.42 0.39 4.71
CA ALA A 150 0.63 1.40 4.52
C ALA A 150 0.64 2.40 5.70
N ILE A 151 -0.53 2.88 6.16
CA ILE A 151 -0.65 3.78 7.32
C ILE A 151 -0.15 3.11 8.61
N ILE A 152 -0.46 1.82 8.80
CA ILE A 152 -0.01 1.06 9.98
C ILE A 152 1.52 1.01 10.03
N ASN A 153 2.19 0.66 8.93
CA ASN A 153 3.64 0.62 8.84
C ASN A 153 4.24 2.02 9.05
N LEU A 154 3.74 3.03 8.33
CA LEU A 154 4.15 4.42 8.49
C LEU A 154 4.16 4.87 9.96
N ARG A 155 3.08 4.61 10.68
CA ARG A 155 2.96 5.01 12.10
C ARG A 155 3.89 4.22 13.01
N ALA A 156 4.08 2.93 12.73
CA ALA A 156 4.99 2.09 13.50
C ALA A 156 6.45 2.56 13.34
N ASP A 157 6.86 2.84 12.10
CA ASP A 157 8.21 3.28 11.78
C ASP A 157 8.49 4.70 12.32
N LEU A 158 7.53 5.63 12.19
CA LEU A 158 7.63 6.98 12.78
C LEU A 158 7.78 6.94 14.31
N ARG A 159 7.08 6.02 14.97
CA ARG A 159 7.23 5.85 16.42
C ARG A 159 8.67 5.44 16.75
N LEU A 160 9.24 4.49 16.02
CA LEU A 160 10.61 4.03 16.22
C LEU A 160 11.63 5.11 15.85
N ALA A 161 11.43 5.83 14.75
CA ALA A 161 12.28 6.96 14.38
C ALA A 161 12.38 7.99 15.51
N ARG A 162 11.26 8.39 16.08
CA ARG A 162 11.20 9.34 17.22
C ARG A 162 11.86 8.77 18.48
N THR A 163 11.63 7.49 18.79
CA THR A 163 12.25 6.82 19.96
C THR A 163 13.78 6.81 19.88
N HIS A 164 14.33 6.71 18.67
CA HIS A 164 15.78 6.71 18.41
C HIS A 164 16.33 8.08 18.03
N GLY A 165 15.61 9.17 18.29
CA GLY A 165 16.11 10.53 18.20
C GLY A 165 16.04 11.18 16.82
N ALA A 166 15.22 10.68 15.91
CA ALA A 166 14.97 11.37 14.65
C ALA A 166 14.39 12.77 14.89
N PRO A 167 14.87 13.82 14.18
CA PRO A 167 14.42 15.18 14.39
C PRO A 167 12.97 15.37 13.95
N ALA A 168 12.23 16.27 14.62
CA ALA A 168 10.86 16.60 14.28
C ALA A 168 10.71 17.01 12.81
N SER A 169 11.67 17.77 12.28
CA SER A 169 11.68 18.18 10.87
C SER A 169 11.69 17.03 9.85
N ALA A 170 12.15 15.85 10.24
CA ALA A 170 12.11 14.63 9.41
C ALA A 170 10.80 13.84 9.63
N CYS A 171 10.22 13.89 10.82
CA CYS A 171 9.06 13.09 11.20
C CYS A 171 7.72 13.80 10.94
N ASP A 172 7.64 15.12 11.08
CA ASP A 172 6.38 15.86 11.04
C ASP A 172 5.74 15.87 9.64
N PRO A 173 6.49 16.05 8.53
CA PRO A 173 5.91 15.92 7.20
C PRO A 173 5.27 14.55 6.94
N LEU A 174 5.95 13.47 7.39
CA LEU A 174 5.43 12.10 7.25
C LEU A 174 4.21 11.84 8.13
N ALA A 175 4.10 12.49 9.28
CA ALA A 175 2.91 12.44 10.11
C ALA A 175 1.73 13.18 9.45
N ASP A 176 2.00 14.26 8.70
CA ASP A 176 0.99 14.97 7.90
C ASP A 176 0.51 14.10 6.74
N ASP A 177 1.43 13.39 6.08
CA ASP A 177 1.11 12.41 5.05
C ASP A 177 0.21 11.30 5.59
N ALA A 178 0.47 10.80 6.81
CA ALA A 178 -0.39 9.80 7.44
C ALA A 178 -1.84 10.31 7.60
N ARG A 179 -2.05 11.60 7.92
CA ARG A 179 -3.40 12.17 8.01
C ARG A 179 -4.11 12.25 6.65
N ARG A 180 -3.38 12.62 5.59
CA ARG A 180 -3.93 12.62 4.21
C ARG A 180 -4.31 11.21 3.76
N LEU A 181 -3.49 10.22 4.09
CA LEU A 181 -3.77 8.83 3.77
C LEU A 181 -4.95 8.26 4.57
N ASP A 182 -5.17 8.70 5.82
CA ASP A 182 -6.39 8.35 6.59
C ASP A 182 -7.66 8.80 5.85
N GLU A 183 -7.67 10.00 5.28
CA GLU A 183 -8.82 10.51 4.51
C GLU A 183 -9.08 9.66 3.27
N ALA A 184 -8.04 9.30 2.54
CA ALA A 184 -8.15 8.40 1.38
C ALA A 184 -8.67 7.01 1.78
N GLN A 185 -8.15 6.46 2.88
CA GLN A 185 -8.58 5.16 3.43
C GLN A 185 -10.05 5.19 3.86
N MET A 186 -10.48 6.25 4.53
CA MET A 186 -11.89 6.43 4.93
C MET A 186 -12.81 6.48 3.69
N THR A 187 -12.40 7.18 2.64
CA THR A 187 -13.14 7.25 1.38
C THR A 187 -13.21 5.89 0.70
N ALA A 188 -12.10 5.17 0.58
CA ALA A 188 -12.06 3.83 0.01
C ALA A 188 -12.95 2.86 0.81
N SER A 189 -12.93 2.93 2.14
CA SER A 189 -13.78 2.11 3.01
C SER A 189 -15.28 2.43 2.86
N ALA A 190 -15.64 3.69 2.65
CA ALA A 190 -17.03 4.08 2.39
C ALA A 190 -17.51 3.55 1.04
N LEU A 191 -16.68 3.63 0.00
CA LEU A 191 -16.96 3.07 -1.32
C LEU A 191 -17.09 1.53 -1.27
N ALA A 192 -16.22 0.86 -0.54
CA ALA A 192 -16.28 -0.58 -0.33
C ALA A 192 -17.60 -1.01 0.34
N ARG A 193 -18.03 -0.29 1.37
CA ARG A 193 -19.32 -0.54 2.02
C ARG A 193 -20.48 -0.34 1.06
N ARG A 194 -20.50 0.79 0.30
CA ARG A 194 -21.53 1.06 -0.70
C ARG A 194 -21.60 -0.03 -1.76
N ALA A 195 -20.46 -0.53 -2.25
CA ALA A 195 -20.42 -1.60 -3.23
C ALA A 195 -21.01 -2.90 -2.69
N ARG A 196 -20.76 -3.26 -1.43
CA ARG A 196 -21.35 -4.44 -0.79
C ARG A 196 -22.86 -4.28 -0.57
N GLU A 197 -23.32 -3.12 -0.09
CA GLU A 197 -24.76 -2.84 0.09
C GLU A 197 -25.53 -2.96 -1.23
N GLY A 198 -24.90 -2.61 -2.36
CA GLY A 198 -25.47 -2.78 -3.70
C GLY A 198 -25.62 -4.25 -4.15
N LEU A 199 -24.96 -5.21 -3.50
CA LEU A 199 -25.12 -6.64 -3.81
C LEU A 199 -26.41 -7.24 -3.22
N ASP A 200 -26.94 -6.61 -2.18
CA ASP A 200 -28.13 -7.09 -1.44
C ASP A 200 -29.44 -6.41 -1.95
N ALA A 201 -29.33 -5.48 -2.91
CA ALA A 201 -30.44 -4.71 -3.45
C ALA A 201 -31.03 -5.33 -4.73
#